data_b3f5277ef536488a1d946d4aeb8f35bd
#
_entry.id   b3f5277ef536488a1d946d4aeb8f35bd
#
_cell.length_a   1.000
_cell.length_b   1.000
_cell.length_c   1.000
_cell.angle_alpha   90.00
_cell.angle_beta   90.00
_cell.angle_gamma   90.00
#
_symmetry.space_group_name_H-M   'P 1'
#
loop_
_entity.id
_entity.type
_entity.pdbx_description
1 polymer ?
#
loop_
_entity_poly.entity_id
_entity_poly.type
_entity_poly.pdbx_seq_one_letter_code
_entity_poly.pdbx_strand_id
1 'polypeptide(L)'
;MQLLLSNPLLENKSFTKMFISLKNYDALLQIELASFNDTKKIIFESMEENIEEAKNCFNQLKEKYPNEDYIQLEEALKAKEEQIAIEKEEAARLEAEEKALEEAAKLEAEKILETENNIETSSITSSSESHSSNTVSQPKIAYTSAAANSSQLITVVSTGGSSAELTLWQKDSSGNWFEYDSMFARLDSGGMKSASLVYEMDMCTPTGIYSLSEAFGINSNPGSGLPYRVLDGSEYWVDDENSPYYNTMQFGEPNGRWSSAEHLSSMGRSYYYSIVVDYNRWPVIPGKSSAIFLHVDVGVPTWGCIAVEESKMVKILNWISSSANPKIILDFSYDNIYNNY
;
A
#
# COMPACT_ATOMS: atom_id res chain seq x y z
N MET A 1 14.52 -32.55 -3.80
CA MET A 1 14.21 -31.16 -4.05
C MET A 1 14.64 -30.22 -2.92
N GLN A 2 14.39 -30.53 -1.66
CA GLN A 2 14.85 -29.70 -0.50
C GLN A 2 16.39 -29.60 -0.33
N LEU A 3 17.18 -30.50 -0.87
CA LEU A 3 18.65 -30.51 -0.78
C LEU A 3 19.37 -29.62 -1.80
N LEU A 4 18.66 -29.07 -2.79
CA LEU A 4 19.23 -28.16 -3.80
C LEU A 4 19.15 -26.67 -3.43
N LEU A 5 18.35 -26.30 -2.42
CA LEU A 5 18.13 -24.93 -2.00
C LEU A 5 19.22 -24.36 -1.05
N SER A 6 20.21 -25.18 -0.65
CA SER A 6 21.30 -24.77 0.24
C SER A 6 22.67 -24.61 -0.45
N ASN A 7 22.71 -24.54 -1.79
CA ASN A 7 23.95 -24.46 -2.54
C ASN A 7 24.25 -23.03 -3.01
N PRO A 8 25.41 -22.43 -2.67
CA PRO A 8 25.75 -21.05 -3.05
C PRO A 8 26.00 -20.81 -4.54
N LEU A 9 25.83 -21.82 -5.40
CA LEU A 9 25.91 -21.70 -6.86
C LEU A 9 24.62 -21.16 -7.53
N LEU A 10 23.56 -20.86 -6.75
CA LEU A 10 22.27 -20.36 -7.27
C LEU A 10 22.24 -18.84 -7.60
N GLU A 11 23.33 -18.11 -7.38
CA GLU A 11 23.46 -16.70 -7.78
C GLU A 11 23.79 -16.49 -9.27
N ASN A 12 23.92 -17.56 -10.05
CA ASN A 12 24.21 -17.46 -11.47
C ASN A 12 22.92 -17.33 -12.30
N LYS A 13 22.76 -16.21 -13.03
CA LYS A 13 21.61 -15.91 -13.92
C LYS A 13 21.23 -17.06 -14.87
N SER A 14 22.19 -17.94 -15.20
CA SER A 14 21.96 -19.14 -16.02
C SER A 14 21.18 -20.22 -15.26
N PHE A 15 21.41 -20.38 -13.96
CA PHE A 15 20.68 -21.32 -13.10
C PHE A 15 19.25 -20.87 -12.83
N THR A 16 19.03 -19.57 -12.64
CA THR A 16 17.69 -19.00 -12.47
C THR A 16 16.83 -19.22 -13.71
N LYS A 17 17.40 -19.03 -14.93
CA LYS A 17 16.71 -19.36 -16.19
C LYS A 17 16.38 -20.85 -16.34
N MET A 18 17.28 -21.72 -15.92
CA MET A 18 17.05 -23.16 -15.95
C MET A 18 15.99 -23.61 -14.93
N PHE A 19 15.94 -22.96 -13.77
CA PHE A 19 14.93 -23.23 -12.73
C PHE A 19 13.53 -22.76 -13.13
N ILE A 20 13.43 -21.59 -13.79
CA ILE A 20 12.18 -21.10 -14.40
C ILE A 20 11.73 -22.06 -15.51
N SER A 21 12.65 -22.53 -16.35
CA SER A 21 12.35 -23.49 -17.39
C SER A 21 11.88 -24.86 -16.85
N LEU A 22 12.40 -25.31 -15.69
CA LEU A 22 11.96 -26.54 -15.03
C LEU A 22 10.59 -26.37 -14.36
N LYS A 23 10.29 -25.21 -13.76
CA LYS A 23 8.94 -24.90 -13.25
C LYS A 23 7.90 -24.88 -14.37
N ASN A 24 8.25 -24.29 -15.51
CA ASN A 24 7.41 -24.25 -16.70
C ASN A 24 7.14 -25.66 -17.26
N TYR A 25 8.14 -26.57 -17.22
CA TYR A 25 7.97 -27.95 -17.61
C TYR A 25 7.07 -28.74 -16.66
N ASP A 26 7.17 -28.50 -15.35
CA ASP A 26 6.29 -29.10 -14.33
C ASP A 26 4.84 -28.62 -14.49
N ALA A 27 4.60 -27.33 -14.79
CA ALA A 27 3.27 -26.81 -15.05
C ALA A 27 2.63 -27.42 -16.31
N LEU A 28 3.40 -27.56 -17.40
CA LEU A 28 2.95 -28.20 -18.63
C LEU A 28 2.62 -29.69 -18.42
N LEU A 29 3.43 -30.41 -17.65
CA LEU A 29 3.18 -31.80 -17.31
C LEU A 29 1.91 -31.99 -16.45
N GLN A 30 1.64 -31.07 -15.53
CA GLN A 30 0.41 -31.08 -14.73
C GLN A 30 -0.83 -30.82 -15.58
N ILE A 31 -0.74 -29.96 -16.61
CA ILE A 31 -1.83 -29.71 -17.56
C ILE A 31 -2.18 -30.97 -18.39
N GLU A 32 -1.20 -31.74 -18.79
CA GLU A 32 -1.44 -33.00 -19.51
C GLU A 32 -2.19 -34.05 -18.64
N LEU A 33 -2.01 -34.01 -17.32
CA LEU A 33 -2.56 -34.97 -16.36
C LEU A 33 -3.85 -34.48 -15.66
N ALA A 34 -4.08 -33.18 -15.67
CA ALA A 34 -5.20 -32.55 -14.95
C ALA A 34 -6.53 -32.66 -15.73
N SER A 35 -7.63 -32.63 -14.97
CA SER A 35 -8.97 -32.44 -15.54
C SER A 35 -9.15 -31.01 -16.08
N PHE A 36 -10.22 -30.79 -16.86
CA PHE A 36 -10.55 -29.47 -17.39
C PHE A 36 -10.62 -28.36 -16.29
N ASN A 37 -11.25 -28.68 -15.17
CA ASN A 37 -11.39 -27.73 -14.06
C ASN A 37 -10.06 -27.47 -13.33
N ASP A 38 -9.24 -28.51 -13.13
CA ASP A 38 -7.92 -28.34 -12.53
C ASP A 38 -7.01 -27.50 -13.42
N THR A 39 -7.11 -27.68 -14.74
CA THR A 39 -6.34 -26.88 -15.71
C THR A 39 -6.77 -25.42 -15.72
N LYS A 40 -8.08 -25.12 -15.62
CA LYS A 40 -8.57 -23.73 -15.46
C LYS A 40 -7.93 -23.07 -14.23
N LYS A 41 -7.92 -23.76 -13.10
CA LYS A 41 -7.31 -23.25 -11.85
C LYS A 41 -5.81 -22.94 -12.04
N ILE A 42 -5.07 -23.84 -12.66
CA ILE A 42 -3.64 -23.64 -12.96
C ILE A 42 -3.42 -22.40 -13.84
N ILE A 43 -4.30 -22.16 -14.82
CA ILE A 43 -4.20 -20.99 -15.69
C ILE A 43 -4.44 -19.70 -14.90
N PHE A 44 -5.47 -19.67 -14.03
CA PHE A 44 -5.71 -18.51 -13.17
C PHE A 44 -4.51 -18.21 -12.24
N GLU A 45 -3.92 -19.23 -11.63
CA GLU A 45 -2.73 -19.08 -10.77
C GLU A 45 -1.50 -18.61 -11.58
N SER A 46 -1.32 -19.07 -12.81
CA SER A 46 -0.18 -18.66 -13.66
C SER A 46 -0.34 -17.25 -14.27
N MET A 47 -1.56 -16.69 -14.35
CA MET A 47 -1.77 -15.32 -14.84
C MET A 47 -1.04 -14.27 -13.99
N GLU A 48 -0.91 -14.50 -12.70
CA GLU A 48 -0.24 -13.56 -11.79
C GLU A 48 1.28 -13.60 -11.95
N GLU A 49 1.83 -14.77 -12.28
CA GLU A 49 3.28 -14.94 -12.42
C GLU A 49 3.77 -14.62 -13.84
N ASN A 50 3.05 -15.07 -14.88
CA ASN A 50 3.45 -14.91 -16.26
C ASN A 50 2.27 -15.04 -17.23
N ILE A 51 1.77 -13.90 -17.73
CA ILE A 51 0.63 -13.85 -18.64
C ILE A 51 0.84 -14.62 -19.96
N GLU A 52 2.05 -14.62 -20.53
CA GLU A 52 2.34 -15.33 -21.78
C GLU A 52 2.30 -16.85 -21.58
N GLU A 53 2.70 -17.33 -20.41
CA GLU A 53 2.59 -18.74 -20.05
C GLU A 53 1.13 -19.15 -19.83
N ALA A 54 0.37 -18.33 -19.11
CA ALA A 54 -1.07 -18.53 -18.92
C ALA A 54 -1.81 -18.63 -20.27
N LYS A 55 -1.51 -17.77 -21.23
CA LYS A 55 -2.06 -17.81 -22.60
C LYS A 55 -1.70 -19.08 -23.35
N ASN A 56 -0.45 -19.52 -23.22
CA ASN A 56 -0.01 -20.76 -23.85
C ASN A 56 -0.77 -21.96 -23.27
N CYS A 57 -0.90 -22.04 -21.97
CA CYS A 57 -1.70 -23.05 -21.27
C CYS A 57 -3.17 -22.99 -21.67
N PHE A 58 -3.72 -21.79 -21.81
CA PHE A 58 -5.10 -21.61 -22.27
C PHE A 58 -5.34 -22.12 -23.70
N ASN A 59 -4.42 -21.86 -24.63
CA ASN A 59 -4.52 -22.35 -25.99
C ASN A 59 -4.48 -23.90 -26.02
N GLN A 60 -3.62 -24.53 -25.23
CA GLN A 60 -3.56 -25.97 -25.09
C GLN A 60 -4.85 -26.54 -24.48
N LEU A 61 -5.45 -25.84 -23.49
CA LEU A 61 -6.74 -26.23 -22.93
C LEU A 61 -7.85 -26.25 -24.00
N LYS A 62 -7.88 -25.20 -24.86
CA LYS A 62 -8.86 -25.12 -25.97
C LYS A 62 -8.67 -26.22 -26.99
N GLU A 63 -7.45 -26.59 -27.31
CA GLU A 63 -7.15 -27.70 -28.20
C GLU A 63 -7.60 -29.05 -27.62
N LYS A 64 -7.38 -29.27 -26.33
CA LYS A 64 -7.72 -30.50 -25.62
C LYS A 64 -9.23 -30.68 -25.40
N TYR A 65 -9.94 -29.58 -25.21
CA TYR A 65 -11.39 -29.55 -24.87
C TYR A 65 -12.18 -28.58 -25.75
N PRO A 66 -12.32 -28.79 -27.06
CA PRO A 66 -12.80 -27.77 -28.02
C PRO A 66 -14.28 -27.40 -27.88
N ASN A 67 -15.05 -28.13 -27.07
CA ASN A 67 -16.50 -27.91 -26.92
C ASN A 67 -16.88 -27.29 -25.56
N GLU A 68 -15.91 -26.85 -24.77
CA GLU A 68 -16.15 -26.28 -23.44
C GLU A 68 -16.33 -24.76 -23.52
N ASP A 69 -16.90 -24.17 -22.46
CA ASP A 69 -17.10 -22.72 -22.35
C ASP A 69 -15.85 -22.06 -21.72
N TYR A 70 -15.32 -21.05 -22.43
CA TYR A 70 -14.10 -20.32 -22.07
C TYR A 70 -14.32 -18.86 -21.74
N ILE A 71 -15.56 -18.35 -21.78
CA ILE A 71 -15.88 -16.91 -21.66
C ILE A 71 -15.20 -16.28 -20.45
N GLN A 72 -15.35 -16.86 -19.26
CA GLN A 72 -14.77 -16.32 -18.04
C GLN A 72 -13.24 -16.28 -18.08
N LEU A 73 -12.61 -17.27 -18.67
CA LEU A 73 -11.15 -17.36 -18.74
C LEU A 73 -10.59 -16.40 -19.81
N GLU A 74 -11.30 -16.22 -20.93
CA GLU A 74 -10.96 -15.22 -21.95
C GLU A 74 -11.08 -13.79 -21.41
N GLU A 75 -12.14 -13.50 -20.66
CA GLU A 75 -12.35 -12.20 -20.03
C GLU A 75 -11.26 -11.91 -18.98
N ALA A 76 -10.88 -12.90 -18.16
CA ALA A 76 -9.83 -12.75 -17.16
C ALA A 76 -8.45 -12.52 -17.80
N LEU A 77 -8.09 -13.28 -18.85
CA LEU A 77 -6.84 -13.09 -19.58
C LEU A 77 -6.76 -11.70 -20.21
N LYS A 78 -7.86 -11.26 -20.84
CA LYS A 78 -7.95 -9.92 -21.45
C LYS A 78 -7.81 -8.81 -20.40
N ALA A 79 -8.50 -8.92 -19.27
CA ALA A 79 -8.42 -7.95 -18.19
C ALA A 79 -6.98 -7.85 -17.63
N LYS A 80 -6.28 -9.00 -17.49
CA LYS A 80 -4.89 -9.01 -17.03
C LYS A 80 -3.93 -8.41 -18.06
N GLU A 81 -4.15 -8.62 -19.35
CA GLU A 81 -3.37 -7.96 -20.42
C GLU A 81 -3.55 -6.43 -20.40
N GLU A 82 -4.79 -5.98 -20.25
CA GLU A 82 -5.11 -4.53 -20.15
C GLU A 82 -4.43 -3.93 -18.92
N GLN A 83 -4.45 -4.63 -17.77
CA GLN A 83 -3.77 -4.20 -16.56
C GLN A 83 -2.25 -4.08 -16.77
N ILE A 84 -1.61 -5.09 -17.36
CA ILE A 84 -0.17 -5.05 -17.65
C ILE A 84 0.19 -3.93 -18.62
N ALA A 85 -0.67 -3.64 -19.60
CA ALA A 85 -0.46 -2.53 -20.53
C ALA A 85 -0.51 -1.17 -19.82
N ILE A 86 -1.46 -0.98 -18.90
CA ILE A 86 -1.59 0.24 -18.08
C ILE A 86 -0.36 0.40 -17.18
N GLU A 87 0.07 -0.67 -16.51
CA GLU A 87 1.25 -0.64 -15.64
C GLU A 87 2.54 -0.29 -16.41
N LYS A 88 2.70 -0.81 -17.64
CA LYS A 88 3.83 -0.47 -18.51
C LYS A 88 3.81 0.98 -18.99
N GLU A 89 2.64 1.51 -19.32
CA GLU A 89 2.49 2.91 -19.72
C GLU A 89 2.78 3.85 -18.55
N GLU A 90 2.30 3.50 -17.36
CA GLU A 90 2.55 4.26 -16.15
C GLU A 90 4.04 4.24 -15.74
N ALA A 91 4.68 3.07 -15.81
CA ALA A 91 6.11 2.94 -15.57
C ALA A 91 6.95 3.76 -16.56
N ALA A 92 6.58 3.77 -17.83
CA ALA A 92 7.26 4.58 -18.85
C ALA A 92 7.05 6.09 -18.62
N ARG A 93 5.88 6.50 -18.15
CA ARG A 93 5.60 7.88 -17.77
C ARG A 93 6.43 8.32 -16.58
N LEU A 94 6.51 7.48 -15.53
CA LEU A 94 7.32 7.75 -14.34
C LEU A 94 8.82 7.86 -14.68
N GLU A 95 9.33 6.97 -15.52
CA GLU A 95 10.73 7.04 -15.97
C GLU A 95 11.04 8.33 -16.78
N ALA A 96 10.07 8.77 -17.59
CA ALA A 96 10.20 10.01 -18.34
C ALA A 96 10.16 11.24 -17.41
N GLU A 97 9.32 11.21 -16.39
CA GLU A 97 9.20 12.27 -15.39
C GLU A 97 10.44 12.34 -14.49
N GLU A 98 11.01 11.21 -14.08
CA GLU A 98 12.25 11.14 -13.32
C GLU A 98 13.41 11.75 -14.12
N LYS A 99 13.53 11.43 -15.40
CA LYS A 99 14.53 12.04 -16.29
C LYS A 99 14.37 13.55 -16.45
N ALA A 100 13.11 14.01 -16.55
CA ALA A 100 12.82 15.44 -16.65
C ALA A 100 13.17 16.19 -15.36
N LEU A 101 12.91 15.60 -14.19
CA LEU A 101 13.29 16.14 -12.89
C LEU A 101 14.81 16.19 -12.71
N GLU A 102 15.53 15.16 -13.13
CA GLU A 102 16.99 15.12 -13.08
C GLU A 102 17.60 16.21 -13.98
N GLU A 103 17.04 16.42 -15.17
CA GLU A 103 17.48 17.47 -16.10
C GLU A 103 17.18 18.87 -15.55
N ALA A 104 16.00 19.06 -14.94
CA ALA A 104 15.64 20.33 -14.30
C ALA A 104 16.55 20.64 -13.10
N ALA A 105 16.87 19.65 -12.27
CA ALA A 105 17.80 19.80 -11.14
C ALA A 105 19.21 20.16 -11.59
N LYS A 106 19.70 19.59 -12.70
CA LYS A 106 20.99 19.95 -13.29
C LYS A 106 21.01 21.40 -13.79
N LEU A 107 19.93 21.84 -14.42
CA LEU A 107 19.79 23.22 -14.93
C LEU A 107 19.74 24.24 -13.79
N GLU A 108 19.11 23.88 -12.68
CA GLU A 108 19.04 24.75 -11.49
C GLU A 108 20.40 24.83 -10.78
N ALA A 109 21.11 23.70 -10.68
CA ALA A 109 22.48 23.67 -10.15
C ALA A 109 23.46 24.52 -10.98
N GLU A 110 23.37 24.50 -12.32
CA GLU A 110 24.17 25.36 -13.20
C GLU A 110 23.85 26.84 -12.99
N LYS A 111 22.58 27.22 -12.81
CA LYS A 111 22.19 28.61 -12.52
C LYS A 111 22.68 29.11 -11.17
N ILE A 112 22.73 28.23 -10.16
CA ILE A 112 23.30 28.56 -8.84
C ILE A 112 24.79 28.81 -8.96
N LEU A 113 25.55 28.00 -9.70
CA LEU A 113 26.98 28.19 -9.95
C LEU A 113 27.29 29.50 -10.72
N GLU A 114 26.44 29.87 -11.70
CA GLU A 114 26.59 31.15 -12.43
C GLU A 114 26.30 32.36 -11.53
N THR A 115 25.37 32.22 -10.57
CA THR A 115 25.04 33.29 -9.62
C THR A 115 26.14 33.47 -8.57
N GLU A 116 26.75 32.40 -8.09
CA GLU A 116 27.90 32.49 -7.16
C GLU A 116 29.14 33.11 -7.79
N ASN A 117 29.41 32.81 -9.06
CA ASN A 117 30.52 33.44 -9.80
C ASN A 117 30.31 34.95 -10.08
N ASN A 118 29.08 35.45 -10.06
CA ASN A 118 28.75 36.87 -10.23
C ASN A 118 28.75 37.68 -8.92
N ILE A 119 28.79 37.04 -7.76
CA ILE A 119 28.78 37.70 -6.44
C ILE A 119 30.17 38.07 -5.96
N GLU A 120 31.26 37.49 -6.50
CA GLU A 120 32.63 37.86 -6.11
C GLU A 120 33.13 39.21 -6.64
N THR A 121 32.35 39.92 -7.47
CA THR A 121 32.81 41.17 -8.12
C THR A 121 32.14 42.46 -7.64
N SER A 122 31.33 42.45 -6.56
CA SER A 122 30.83 43.73 -6.04
C SER A 122 30.68 43.71 -4.52
N SER A 123 31.79 44.05 -3.87
CA SER A 123 31.79 44.45 -2.45
C SER A 123 31.53 45.93 -2.29
N ILE A 124 30.80 46.27 -1.20
CA ILE A 124 30.69 47.55 -0.47
C ILE A 124 29.57 48.51 -0.95
N THR A 125 28.48 48.65 -0.24
CA THR A 125 28.14 49.68 0.75
C THR A 125 26.71 49.67 1.23
N SER A 126 26.58 49.83 2.56
CA SER A 126 25.53 50.50 3.37
C SER A 126 24.09 49.93 3.47
N SER A 127 23.83 49.45 4.69
CA SER A 127 22.67 49.64 5.58
C SER A 127 21.38 50.27 5.03
N SER A 128 20.30 49.49 5.05
CA SER A 128 18.99 49.97 5.53
C SER A 128 18.15 48.80 5.96
N GLU A 129 17.66 48.84 7.19
CA GLU A 129 16.71 47.89 7.78
C GLU A 129 15.44 47.91 6.96
N SER A 130 15.06 46.75 6.37
CA SER A 130 13.70 46.49 5.97
C SER A 130 13.26 45.22 6.65
N HIS A 131 12.20 45.32 7.44
CA HIS A 131 11.48 44.21 8.01
C HIS A 131 10.99 43.28 6.88
N SER A 132 11.78 42.24 6.61
CA SER A 132 11.30 41.13 5.80
C SER A 132 10.46 40.26 6.71
N SER A 133 9.15 40.25 6.51
CA SER A 133 8.28 39.20 7.02
C SER A 133 8.75 37.91 6.38
N ASN A 134 9.47 37.06 7.12
CA ASN A 134 9.73 35.68 6.75
C ASN A 134 8.38 34.96 6.68
N THR A 135 7.73 34.98 5.53
CA THR A 135 6.69 34.01 5.21
C THR A 135 7.39 32.66 5.09
N VAL A 136 7.30 31.86 6.17
CA VAL A 136 7.70 30.46 6.14
C VAL A 136 6.89 29.79 5.04
N SER A 137 7.54 29.34 3.97
CA SER A 137 6.87 28.60 2.90
C SER A 137 6.31 27.32 3.51
N GLN A 138 5.00 27.16 3.47
CA GLN A 138 4.33 25.95 3.95
C GLN A 138 4.63 24.77 3.02
N PRO A 139 4.81 23.54 3.54
CA PRO A 139 4.91 22.35 2.71
C PRO A 139 3.60 22.14 1.92
N LYS A 140 3.69 21.53 0.73
CA LYS A 140 2.53 21.34 -0.16
C LYS A 140 1.35 20.63 0.53
N ILE A 141 1.59 19.74 1.49
CA ILE A 141 0.55 19.06 2.27
C ILE A 141 -0.41 20.05 2.97
N ALA A 142 0.06 21.23 3.33
CA ALA A 142 -0.74 22.28 3.98
C ALA A 142 -1.93 22.77 3.12
N TYR A 143 -1.86 22.57 1.82
CA TYR A 143 -2.85 23.06 0.84
C TYR A 143 -3.84 21.97 0.41
N THR A 144 -3.71 20.75 0.93
CA THR A 144 -4.66 19.66 0.66
C THR A 144 -5.97 19.89 1.42
N SER A 145 -7.06 19.34 0.90
CA SER A 145 -8.36 19.35 1.59
C SER A 145 -8.30 18.59 2.93
N ALA A 146 -7.42 17.61 3.03
CA ALA A 146 -7.13 16.89 4.26
C ALA A 146 -6.62 17.80 5.38
N ALA A 147 -5.76 18.76 5.04
CA ALA A 147 -5.14 19.67 5.99
C ALA A 147 -6.10 20.75 6.53
N ALA A 148 -7.21 21.01 5.82
CA ALA A 148 -8.14 22.09 6.15
C ALA A 148 -8.75 21.94 7.56
N ASN A 149 -9.11 20.71 7.95
CA ASN A 149 -9.78 20.40 9.20
C ASN A 149 -8.99 19.45 10.10
N SER A 150 -7.69 19.31 9.86
CA SER A 150 -6.80 18.44 10.62
C SER A 150 -5.57 19.20 11.10
N SER A 151 -4.96 18.74 12.18
CA SER A 151 -3.64 19.21 12.62
C SER A 151 -2.62 18.06 12.71
N GLN A 152 -3.03 16.84 12.37
CA GLN A 152 -2.16 15.66 12.21
C GLN A 152 -2.56 14.88 10.96
N LEU A 153 -1.62 14.66 10.06
CA LEU A 153 -1.82 13.84 8.87
C LEU A 153 -0.75 12.75 8.79
N ILE A 154 -1.13 11.62 8.26
CA ILE A 154 -0.23 10.56 7.84
C ILE A 154 -0.34 10.45 6.33
N THR A 155 0.77 10.51 5.61
CA THR A 155 0.81 10.14 4.20
C THR A 155 1.52 8.81 4.04
N VAL A 156 1.01 7.95 3.18
CA VAL A 156 1.63 6.68 2.79
C VAL A 156 1.74 6.68 1.29
N VAL A 157 2.97 6.75 0.80
CA VAL A 157 3.28 6.81 -0.64
C VAL A 157 3.95 5.51 -1.06
N SER A 158 3.39 4.83 -2.05
CA SER A 158 3.96 3.60 -2.58
C SER A 158 5.35 3.85 -3.17
N THR A 159 6.30 2.99 -2.82
CA THR A 159 7.65 2.96 -3.41
C THR A 159 7.85 1.75 -4.33
N GLY A 160 6.78 1.01 -4.60
CA GLY A 160 6.73 -0.15 -5.48
C GLY A 160 6.49 -1.46 -4.74
N GLY A 161 5.68 -2.33 -5.34
CA GLY A 161 5.28 -3.61 -4.75
C GLY A 161 4.67 -3.42 -3.36
N SER A 162 5.09 -4.22 -2.38
CA SER A 162 4.63 -4.15 -0.99
C SER A 162 5.39 -3.13 -0.13
N SER A 163 6.01 -2.11 -0.72
CA SER A 163 6.81 -1.11 -0.01
C SER A 163 6.21 0.27 -0.14
N ALA A 164 6.29 1.07 0.94
CA ALA A 164 5.85 2.46 0.95
C ALA A 164 6.71 3.30 1.90
N GLU A 165 6.66 4.61 1.73
CA GLU A 165 7.10 5.61 2.70
C GLU A 165 5.88 6.11 3.48
N LEU A 166 5.95 6.09 4.81
CA LEU A 166 4.97 6.69 5.70
C LEU A 166 5.55 7.94 6.34
N THR A 167 4.90 9.09 6.16
CA THR A 167 5.33 10.36 6.74
C THR A 167 4.26 10.93 7.68
N LEU A 168 4.68 11.35 8.86
CA LEU A 168 3.86 12.03 9.86
C LEU A 168 3.98 13.55 9.68
N TRP A 169 2.86 14.22 9.56
CA TRP A 169 2.76 15.67 9.40
C TRP A 169 2.03 16.29 10.59
N GLN A 170 2.60 17.35 11.14
CA GLN A 170 2.05 18.04 12.29
C GLN A 170 1.87 19.52 11.99
N LYS A 171 0.77 20.10 12.46
CA LYS A 171 0.57 21.56 12.52
C LYS A 171 1.07 22.10 13.85
N ASP A 172 1.92 23.10 13.83
CA ASP A 172 2.40 23.80 15.03
C ASP A 172 1.32 24.73 15.63
N SER A 173 1.63 25.34 16.78
CA SER A 173 0.73 26.29 17.45
C SER A 173 0.47 27.58 16.66
N SER A 174 1.30 27.89 15.66
CA SER A 174 1.14 29.02 14.75
C SER A 174 0.34 28.64 13.49
N GLY A 175 -0.05 27.36 13.36
CA GLY A 175 -0.80 26.85 12.21
C GLY A 175 0.08 26.40 11.04
N ASN A 176 1.41 26.34 11.21
CA ASN A 176 2.31 25.89 10.16
C ASN A 176 2.45 24.37 10.19
N TRP A 177 2.41 23.76 9.00
CA TRP A 177 2.68 22.35 8.84
C TRP A 177 4.17 22.07 8.75
N PHE A 178 4.59 20.94 9.32
CA PHE A 178 5.96 20.43 9.20
C PHE A 178 5.95 18.90 9.23
N GLU A 179 6.96 18.30 8.63
CA GLU A 179 7.23 16.88 8.75
C GLU A 179 7.70 16.56 10.17
N TYR A 180 6.98 15.68 10.86
CA TYR A 180 7.32 15.26 12.21
C TYR A 180 8.25 14.05 12.23
N ASP A 181 8.03 13.06 11.36
CA ASP A 181 8.88 11.87 11.16
C ASP A 181 8.54 11.21 9.83
N SER A 182 9.48 10.44 9.28
CA SER A 182 9.27 9.59 8.12
C SER A 182 9.86 8.21 8.36
N MET A 183 9.25 7.16 7.76
CA MET A 183 9.62 5.79 7.99
C MET A 183 9.18 4.87 6.86
N PHE A 184 9.86 3.72 6.76
CA PHE A 184 9.41 2.62 5.90
C PHE A 184 8.06 2.08 6.39
N ALA A 185 7.18 1.78 5.45
CA ALA A 185 5.95 1.04 5.68
C ALA A 185 5.84 -0.14 4.71
N ARG A 186 5.24 -1.21 5.17
CA ARG A 186 4.91 -2.37 4.36
C ARG A 186 3.43 -2.36 4.02
N LEU A 187 3.15 -2.70 2.78
CA LEU A 187 1.79 -2.83 2.23
C LEU A 187 1.47 -4.29 1.95
N ASP A 188 0.34 -4.53 1.33
CA ASP A 188 -0.08 -5.82 0.82
C ASP A 188 0.84 -6.33 -0.30
N SER A 189 0.77 -7.63 -0.58
CA SER A 189 1.52 -8.30 -1.65
C SER A 189 1.19 -7.76 -3.05
N GLY A 190 -0.05 -7.34 -3.28
CA GLY A 190 -0.50 -6.66 -4.49
C GLY A 190 -0.20 -5.16 -4.53
N GLY A 191 0.44 -4.61 -3.47
CA GLY A 191 0.74 -3.18 -3.38
C GLY A 191 -0.49 -2.31 -3.14
N MET A 192 -0.48 -1.08 -3.67
CA MET A 192 -1.64 -0.17 -3.66
C MET A 192 -2.54 -0.37 -4.87
N LYS A 193 -3.83 -0.10 -4.68
CA LYS A 193 -4.84 -0.10 -5.75
C LYS A 193 -5.85 1.03 -5.51
N SER A 194 -6.39 1.60 -6.60
CA SER A 194 -7.50 2.56 -6.50
C SER A 194 -8.64 2.00 -5.67
N ALA A 195 -9.12 2.75 -4.67
CA ALA A 195 -10.20 2.31 -3.78
C ALA A 195 -11.48 1.86 -4.53
N SER A 196 -11.75 2.44 -5.69
CA SER A 196 -12.90 2.06 -6.54
C SER A 196 -12.78 0.64 -7.10
N LEU A 197 -11.56 0.13 -7.25
CA LEU A 197 -11.23 -1.18 -7.84
C LEU A 197 -10.94 -2.26 -6.80
N VAL A 198 -10.75 -1.89 -5.53
CA VAL A 198 -10.49 -2.84 -4.44
C VAL A 198 -11.74 -3.68 -4.16
N TYR A 199 -11.54 -4.96 -3.90
CA TYR A 199 -12.56 -5.92 -3.47
C TYR A 199 -12.02 -6.81 -2.35
N GLU A 200 -12.92 -7.52 -1.67
CA GLU A 200 -12.55 -8.39 -0.56
C GLU A 200 -11.55 -9.47 -1.01
N MET A 201 -10.46 -9.65 -0.25
CA MET A 201 -9.38 -10.63 -0.54
C MET A 201 -8.56 -10.36 -1.82
N ASP A 202 -8.57 -9.13 -2.37
CA ASP A 202 -7.78 -8.80 -3.57
C ASP A 202 -6.29 -8.53 -3.30
N MET A 203 -5.90 -8.63 -2.04
CA MET A 203 -4.52 -8.47 -1.60
C MET A 203 -3.91 -7.11 -1.97
N CYS A 204 -4.70 -6.03 -1.91
CA CYS A 204 -4.27 -4.67 -2.23
C CYS A 204 -4.65 -3.66 -1.14
N THR A 205 -3.76 -2.71 -0.89
CA THR A 205 -4.01 -1.58 0.01
C THR A 205 -4.77 -0.47 -0.76
N PRO A 206 -5.96 -0.02 -0.29
CA PRO A 206 -6.77 0.97 -1.01
C PRO A 206 -6.15 2.36 -0.95
N THR A 207 -6.08 3.08 -2.11
CA THR A 207 -5.76 4.51 -2.13
C THR A 207 -6.94 5.33 -1.60
N GLY A 208 -6.67 6.52 -1.07
CA GLY A 208 -7.71 7.46 -0.61
C GLY A 208 -7.33 8.22 0.64
N ILE A 209 -8.27 9.03 1.11
CA ILE A 209 -8.18 9.75 2.39
C ILE A 209 -9.16 9.15 3.39
N TYR A 210 -8.68 8.80 4.58
CA TYR A 210 -9.46 8.16 5.62
C TYR A 210 -9.22 8.79 6.99
N SER A 211 -10.24 8.76 7.84
CA SER A 211 -10.08 9.14 9.24
C SER A 211 -9.40 8.01 10.02
N LEU A 212 -8.83 8.37 11.16
CA LEU A 212 -8.24 7.46 12.14
C LEU A 212 -9.00 7.68 13.45
N SER A 213 -10.03 6.86 13.69
CA SER A 213 -11.00 7.13 14.76
C SER A 213 -10.76 6.36 16.04
N GLU A 214 -10.14 5.21 15.98
CA GLU A 214 -9.91 4.31 17.12
C GLU A 214 -8.65 3.46 16.93
N ALA A 215 -8.16 2.94 18.04
CA ALA A 215 -7.00 2.06 18.09
C ALA A 215 -7.27 0.85 18.98
N PHE A 216 -6.54 -0.22 18.77
CA PHE A 216 -6.61 -1.42 19.59
C PHE A 216 -5.25 -2.11 19.65
N GLY A 217 -5.12 -3.07 20.55
CA GLY A 217 -3.93 -3.94 20.59
C GLY A 217 -4.01 -5.00 21.66
N ILE A 218 -3.19 -6.06 21.48
CA ILE A 218 -2.97 -7.09 22.47
C ILE A 218 -2.25 -6.48 23.68
N ASN A 219 -1.33 -5.54 23.44
CA ASN A 219 -0.62 -4.83 24.47
C ASN A 219 -1.45 -3.66 25.05
N SER A 220 -1.11 -3.24 26.27
CA SER A 220 -1.73 -2.08 26.89
C SER A 220 -1.46 -0.80 26.10
N ASN A 221 -2.37 0.19 26.23
CA ASN A 221 -2.24 1.49 25.56
C ASN A 221 -0.88 2.15 25.87
N PRO A 222 -0.04 2.41 24.85
CA PRO A 222 1.27 3.02 25.06
C PRO A 222 1.22 4.54 25.30
N GLY A 223 0.02 5.15 25.30
CA GLY A 223 -0.18 6.60 25.43
C GLY A 223 -0.97 7.23 24.29
N SER A 224 -1.73 6.43 23.53
CA SER A 224 -2.55 6.94 22.41
C SER A 224 -3.59 7.95 22.86
N GLY A 225 -3.69 9.05 22.14
CA GLY A 225 -4.76 10.03 22.25
C GLY A 225 -6.02 9.67 21.46
N LEU A 226 -6.05 8.52 20.77
CA LEU A 226 -7.26 7.90 20.24
C LEU A 226 -7.93 7.03 21.31
N PRO A 227 -9.25 6.77 21.23
CA PRO A 227 -9.87 5.67 21.94
C PRO A 227 -9.10 4.38 21.69
N TYR A 228 -8.63 3.73 22.74
CA TYR A 228 -7.80 2.53 22.64
C TYR A 228 -8.42 1.36 23.36
N ARG A 229 -8.60 0.24 22.65
CA ARG A 229 -9.09 -1.01 23.20
C ARG A 229 -7.94 -2.00 23.41
N VAL A 230 -7.75 -2.46 24.63
CA VAL A 230 -6.93 -3.63 24.93
C VAL A 230 -7.76 -4.87 24.62
N LEU A 231 -7.24 -5.73 23.74
CA LEU A 231 -7.92 -6.96 23.34
C LEU A 231 -7.91 -7.98 24.49
N ASP A 232 -9.06 -8.54 24.78
CA ASP A 232 -9.24 -9.54 25.83
C ASP A 232 -9.55 -10.96 25.31
N GLY A 233 -9.62 -11.11 23.97
CA GLY A 233 -9.91 -12.35 23.28
C GLY A 233 -11.36 -12.49 22.83
N SER A 234 -12.20 -11.51 23.14
CA SER A 234 -13.60 -11.52 22.68
C SER A 234 -13.82 -10.78 21.35
N GLU A 235 -12.82 -10.07 20.85
CA GLU A 235 -12.95 -9.19 19.70
C GLU A 235 -12.70 -9.91 18.37
N TYR A 236 -13.63 -9.69 17.45
CA TYR A 236 -13.59 -10.15 16.06
C TYR A 236 -13.82 -8.97 15.13
N TRP A 237 -13.11 -8.92 13.99
CA TRP A 237 -13.43 -8.01 12.90
C TRP A 237 -14.07 -8.81 11.77
N VAL A 238 -15.33 -8.50 11.45
CA VAL A 238 -16.13 -9.32 10.53
C VAL A 238 -15.80 -8.99 9.08
N ASP A 239 -15.35 -9.99 8.33
CA ASP A 239 -15.03 -9.93 6.90
C ASP A 239 -16.02 -10.73 6.02
N ASP A 240 -17.10 -11.28 6.61
CA ASP A 240 -18.18 -11.96 5.93
C ASP A 240 -19.10 -10.95 5.20
N GLU A 241 -18.96 -10.86 3.88
CA GLU A 241 -19.74 -9.97 3.02
C GLU A 241 -21.26 -10.14 3.13
N ASN A 242 -21.72 -11.31 3.57
CA ASN A 242 -23.15 -11.62 3.74
C ASN A 242 -23.67 -11.25 5.13
N SER A 243 -22.78 -10.88 6.04
CA SER A 243 -23.13 -10.49 7.39
C SER A 243 -23.55 -9.02 7.48
N PRO A 244 -24.63 -8.70 8.23
CA PRO A 244 -24.97 -7.31 8.53
C PRO A 244 -23.92 -6.61 9.41
N TYR A 245 -22.94 -7.35 9.92
CA TYR A 245 -21.82 -6.85 10.72
C TYR A 245 -20.53 -6.69 9.91
N TYR A 246 -20.58 -6.86 8.58
CA TYR A 246 -19.41 -6.73 7.72
C TYR A 246 -18.64 -5.43 8.00
N ASN A 247 -17.32 -5.53 8.04
CA ASN A 247 -16.36 -4.45 8.31
C ASN A 247 -16.61 -3.71 9.65
N THR A 248 -17.02 -4.44 10.68
CA THR A 248 -17.19 -3.92 12.04
C THR A 248 -16.53 -4.83 13.08
N MET A 249 -16.10 -4.23 14.20
CA MET A 249 -15.67 -4.98 15.37
C MET A 249 -16.90 -5.58 16.08
N GLN A 250 -16.85 -6.87 16.37
CA GLN A 250 -17.87 -7.60 17.09
C GLN A 250 -17.27 -8.34 18.28
N PHE A 251 -18.11 -8.78 19.22
CA PHE A 251 -17.69 -9.38 20.48
C PHE A 251 -18.32 -10.75 20.71
N GLY A 252 -17.52 -11.66 21.27
CA GLY A 252 -17.93 -13.04 21.60
C GLY A 252 -18.11 -13.91 20.36
N GLU A 253 -18.48 -15.17 20.59
CA GLU A 253 -18.62 -16.18 19.54
C GLU A 253 -19.59 -15.76 18.42
N PRO A 254 -19.37 -16.22 17.18
CA PRO A 254 -20.19 -15.84 16.03
C PRO A 254 -21.67 -16.14 16.20
N ASN A 255 -22.04 -17.31 16.77
CA ASN A 255 -23.42 -17.72 17.00
C ASN A 255 -24.39 -17.49 15.82
N GLY A 256 -23.88 -17.65 14.59
CA GLY A 256 -24.61 -17.44 13.35
C GLY A 256 -24.75 -15.99 12.89
N ARG A 257 -24.07 -15.04 13.53
CA ARG A 257 -24.04 -13.63 13.12
C ARG A 257 -23.14 -13.39 11.90
N TRP A 258 -22.10 -14.19 11.75
CA TRP A 258 -21.16 -14.21 10.63
C TRP A 258 -20.55 -15.60 10.45
N SER A 259 -20.01 -15.86 9.27
CA SER A 259 -19.32 -17.11 8.92
C SER A 259 -17.79 -16.93 8.84
N SER A 260 -17.31 -15.70 8.70
CA SER A 260 -15.89 -15.34 8.63
C SER A 260 -15.61 -14.05 9.39
N ALA A 261 -14.49 -14.01 10.12
CA ALA A 261 -14.00 -12.84 10.83
C ALA A 261 -12.54 -13.03 11.26
N GLU A 262 -11.76 -11.96 11.33
CA GLU A 262 -10.48 -11.97 12.03
C GLU A 262 -10.70 -12.01 13.54
N HIS A 263 -10.21 -13.04 14.22
CA HIS A 263 -10.10 -13.04 15.67
C HIS A 263 -8.88 -12.23 16.09
N LEU A 264 -9.09 -10.97 16.48
CA LEU A 264 -8.04 -9.96 16.57
C LEU A 264 -6.90 -10.35 17.51
N SER A 265 -7.20 -10.97 18.65
CA SER A 265 -6.16 -11.42 19.61
C SER A 265 -5.30 -12.58 19.08
N SER A 266 -5.77 -13.33 18.07
CA SER A 266 -5.05 -14.44 17.45
C SER A 266 -4.00 -14.01 16.42
N MET A 267 -4.02 -12.74 16.01
CA MET A 267 -3.09 -12.20 15.00
C MET A 267 -1.67 -11.98 15.54
N GLY A 268 -1.47 -12.20 16.82
CA GLY A 268 -0.17 -12.18 17.47
C GLY A 268 0.51 -10.81 17.35
N ARG A 269 1.83 -10.82 17.04
CA ARG A 269 2.64 -9.60 17.04
C ARG A 269 2.13 -8.52 16.09
N SER A 270 1.49 -8.87 14.98
CA SER A 270 0.93 -7.90 14.05
C SER A 270 -0.02 -6.94 14.76
N TYR A 271 -0.83 -7.44 15.69
CA TYR A 271 -1.81 -6.64 16.42
C TYR A 271 -1.41 -6.36 17.89
N TYR A 272 -0.10 -6.33 18.19
CA TYR A 272 0.36 -5.77 19.47
C TYR A 272 -0.10 -4.33 19.63
N TYR A 273 -0.13 -3.58 18.53
CA TYR A 273 -0.59 -2.20 18.42
C TYR A 273 -1.20 -1.95 17.05
N SER A 274 -2.40 -1.38 16.99
CA SER A 274 -3.10 -1.12 15.73
C SER A 274 -3.92 0.15 15.79
N ILE A 275 -4.07 0.83 14.66
CA ILE A 275 -5.00 1.95 14.44
C ILE A 275 -5.94 1.56 13.31
N VAL A 276 -7.23 1.78 13.51
CA VAL A 276 -8.23 1.52 12.47
C VAL A 276 -8.16 2.62 11.42
N VAL A 277 -8.01 2.24 10.17
CA VAL A 277 -8.19 3.11 9.01
C VAL A 277 -9.66 3.02 8.61
N ASP A 278 -10.38 4.15 8.62
CA ASP A 278 -11.83 4.17 8.39
C ASP A 278 -12.19 4.00 6.90
N TYR A 279 -11.52 3.05 6.24
CA TYR A 279 -11.86 2.63 4.90
C TYR A 279 -13.13 1.78 4.90
N ASN A 280 -14.05 2.06 3.96
CA ASN A 280 -15.28 1.30 3.77
C ASN A 280 -16.12 1.11 5.06
N ARG A 281 -16.20 2.14 5.92
CA ARG A 281 -16.93 2.05 7.19
C ARG A 281 -18.26 2.80 7.19
N TRP A 282 -18.34 3.96 6.53
CA TRP A 282 -19.53 4.81 6.57
C TRP A 282 -19.79 5.50 5.22
N PRO A 283 -20.65 4.92 4.36
CA PRO A 283 -21.37 3.65 4.51
C PRO A 283 -20.46 2.44 4.26
N VAL A 284 -20.77 1.34 4.90
CA VAL A 284 -20.17 0.04 4.59
C VAL A 284 -20.75 -0.49 3.27
N ILE A 285 -19.89 -0.92 2.36
CA ILE A 285 -20.27 -1.56 1.10
C ILE A 285 -19.70 -2.99 1.11
N PRO A 286 -20.56 -4.03 1.21
CA PRO A 286 -20.09 -5.41 1.18
C PRO A 286 -19.25 -5.73 -0.05
N GLY A 287 -18.17 -6.51 0.12
CA GLY A 287 -17.27 -6.92 -0.95
C GLY A 287 -16.27 -5.87 -1.41
N LYS A 288 -16.21 -4.69 -0.76
CA LYS A 288 -15.23 -3.63 -1.07
C LYS A 288 -14.02 -3.62 -0.14
N SER A 289 -13.62 -4.78 0.35
CA SER A 289 -12.59 -4.99 1.36
C SER A 289 -12.94 -4.47 2.75
N SER A 290 -12.36 -5.08 3.75
CA SER A 290 -12.59 -4.86 5.18
C SER A 290 -11.28 -4.90 5.95
N ALA A 291 -11.31 -4.62 7.27
CA ALA A 291 -10.19 -4.82 8.19
C ALA A 291 -8.90 -4.08 7.78
N ILE A 292 -8.98 -2.84 7.28
CA ILE A 292 -7.80 -2.06 6.94
C ILE A 292 -7.27 -1.33 8.18
N PHE A 293 -6.06 -1.69 8.59
CA PHE A 293 -5.40 -1.17 9.80
C PHE A 293 -3.99 -0.66 9.50
N LEU A 294 -3.52 0.26 10.34
CA LEU A 294 -2.10 0.55 10.49
C LEU A 294 -1.60 -0.22 11.71
N HIS A 295 -0.67 -1.16 11.54
CA HIS A 295 -0.27 -2.10 12.59
C HIS A 295 1.24 -2.40 12.61
N VAL A 296 1.69 -3.33 13.47
CA VAL A 296 3.10 -3.71 13.60
C VAL A 296 3.55 -4.59 12.42
N ASP A 297 4.66 -4.22 11.77
CA ASP A 297 5.30 -5.02 10.72
C ASP A 297 5.95 -6.29 11.32
N VAL A 298 5.65 -7.42 10.74
CA VAL A 298 6.22 -8.73 11.08
C VAL A 298 7.13 -9.30 9.98
N GLY A 299 7.47 -8.47 8.98
CA GLY A 299 8.44 -8.80 7.94
C GLY A 299 7.86 -9.51 6.72
N VAL A 300 6.53 -9.62 6.62
CA VAL A 300 5.82 -10.17 5.45
C VAL A 300 4.79 -9.18 4.94
N PRO A 301 4.44 -9.20 3.64
CA PRO A 301 3.33 -8.38 3.12
C PRO A 301 2.05 -8.56 3.91
N THR A 302 1.27 -7.50 4.02
CA THR A 302 -0.03 -7.49 4.74
C THR A 302 -1.16 -8.06 3.85
N TRP A 303 -2.40 -7.97 4.35
CA TRP A 303 -3.61 -8.33 3.60
C TRP A 303 -4.53 -7.10 3.53
N GLY A 304 -4.07 -6.05 2.79
CA GLY A 304 -4.76 -4.77 2.66
C GLY A 304 -4.27 -3.67 3.62
N CYS A 305 -3.72 -4.04 4.76
CA CYS A 305 -3.25 -3.15 5.81
C CYS A 305 -1.96 -2.40 5.45
N ILE A 306 -1.58 -1.48 6.34
CA ILE A 306 -0.29 -0.80 6.36
C ILE A 306 0.46 -1.24 7.61
N ALA A 307 1.73 -1.64 7.51
CA ALA A 307 2.51 -2.06 8.66
C ALA A 307 3.82 -1.28 8.78
N VAL A 308 4.18 -0.93 10.03
CA VAL A 308 5.45 -0.26 10.37
C VAL A 308 6.14 -0.99 11.51
N GLU A 309 7.45 -0.77 11.67
CA GLU A 309 8.21 -1.31 12.80
C GLU A 309 7.51 -1.01 14.14
N GLU A 310 7.56 -1.96 15.10
CA GLU A 310 6.87 -1.87 16.38
C GLU A 310 7.20 -0.58 17.16
N SER A 311 8.47 -0.18 17.20
CA SER A 311 8.91 1.05 17.84
C SER A 311 8.29 2.30 17.19
N LYS A 312 8.11 2.27 15.88
CA LYS A 312 7.47 3.32 15.09
C LYS A 312 5.96 3.34 15.32
N MET A 313 5.33 2.17 15.42
CA MET A 313 3.91 2.06 15.76
C MET A 313 3.60 2.66 17.14
N VAL A 314 4.43 2.36 18.15
CA VAL A 314 4.35 2.97 19.47
C VAL A 314 4.54 4.50 19.40
N LYS A 315 5.49 4.99 18.59
CA LYS A 315 5.70 6.43 18.38
C LYS A 315 4.47 7.09 17.77
N ILE A 316 3.86 6.47 16.75
CA ILE A 316 2.63 6.98 16.13
C ILE A 316 1.50 7.06 17.13
N LEU A 317 1.29 6.01 17.93
CA LEU A 317 0.24 5.99 18.96
C LEU A 317 0.44 7.06 20.04
N ASN A 318 1.69 7.32 20.46
CA ASN A 318 1.98 8.40 21.41
C ASN A 318 1.81 9.82 20.82
N TRP A 319 1.95 9.94 19.51
CA TRP A 319 1.83 11.22 18.80
C TRP A 319 0.39 11.55 18.42
N ILE A 320 -0.40 10.56 17.99
CA ILE A 320 -1.74 10.76 17.43
C ILE A 320 -2.76 11.19 18.49
N SER A 321 -3.67 12.09 18.13
CA SER A 321 -4.73 12.56 19.02
C SER A 321 -6.05 12.78 18.31
N SER A 322 -7.15 12.33 18.91
CA SER A 322 -8.51 12.57 18.41
C SER A 322 -8.83 14.07 18.23
N SER A 323 -8.29 14.92 19.12
CA SER A 323 -8.49 16.37 19.04
C SER A 323 -7.85 17.02 17.81
N ALA A 324 -6.87 16.34 17.20
CA ALA A 324 -6.22 16.77 15.96
C ALA A 324 -7.00 16.42 14.70
N ASN A 325 -8.12 15.68 14.81
CA ASN A 325 -8.87 15.11 13.69
C ASN A 325 -7.95 14.41 12.68
N PRO A 326 -7.21 13.37 13.13
CA PRO A 326 -6.15 12.78 12.35
C PRO A 326 -6.69 12.05 11.11
N LYS A 327 -5.97 12.17 10.00
CA LYS A 327 -6.28 11.47 8.74
C LYS A 327 -5.05 10.77 8.19
N ILE A 328 -5.30 9.72 7.43
CA ILE A 328 -4.30 9.04 6.63
C ILE A 328 -4.66 9.19 5.15
N ILE A 329 -3.66 9.46 4.33
CA ILE A 329 -3.77 9.55 2.87
C ILE A 329 -2.85 8.50 2.29
N LEU A 330 -3.41 7.61 1.47
CA LEU A 330 -2.67 6.56 0.79
C LEU A 330 -2.74 6.82 -0.71
N ASP A 331 -1.59 6.95 -1.37
CA ASP A 331 -1.57 7.14 -2.82
C ASP A 331 -0.22 6.68 -3.43
N PHE A 332 -0.17 6.62 -4.75
CA PHE A 332 0.99 6.19 -5.52
C PHE A 332 2.12 7.24 -5.53
N SER A 333 1.80 8.53 -5.34
CA SER A 333 2.77 9.61 -5.35
C SER A 333 2.34 10.82 -4.50
N TYR A 334 3.31 11.62 -4.08
CA TYR A 334 3.02 12.91 -3.44
C TYR A 334 2.29 13.88 -4.36
N ASP A 335 2.54 13.84 -5.67
CA ASP A 335 1.83 14.70 -6.61
C ASP A 335 0.35 14.34 -6.70
N ASN A 336 0.01 13.07 -6.69
CA ASN A 336 -1.39 12.64 -6.56
C ASN A 336 -2.02 13.15 -5.25
N ILE A 337 -1.29 13.04 -4.14
CA ILE A 337 -1.77 13.53 -2.83
C ILE A 337 -2.07 15.04 -2.91
N TYR A 338 -1.16 15.83 -3.47
CA TYR A 338 -1.33 17.29 -3.52
C TYR A 338 -2.40 17.75 -4.51
N ASN A 339 -2.70 16.97 -5.53
CA ASN A 339 -3.66 17.32 -6.57
C ASN A 339 -5.08 16.81 -6.29
N ASN A 340 -5.22 15.70 -5.55
CA ASN A 340 -6.50 15.00 -5.40
C ASN A 340 -7.14 15.16 -4.01
N TYR A 341 -6.35 15.51 -2.98
CA TYR A 341 -6.85 15.53 -1.58
C TYR A 341 -6.73 16.90 -0.88
#